data_e604c6fbae7d1f91c1945ad7b3d6ccc3
#
_entry.id   e604c6fbae7d1f91c1945ad7b3d6ccc3
#
_cell.length_a   1.000
_cell.length_b   1.000
_cell.length_c   1.000
_cell.angle_alpha   90.00
_cell.angle_beta   90.00
_cell.angle_gamma   90.00
#
_symmetry.space_group_name_H-M   'P 1'
#
loop_
_entity.id
_entity.type
_entity.pdbx_description
1 polymer ?
#
loop_
_entity_poly.entity_id
_entity_poly.type
_entity_poly.pdbx_seq_one_letter_code
_entity_poly.pdbx_strand_id
1 'polypeptide(L)'
;GYVLTTPLQLAVMVSRLVNGGIAVRPRLTREVRAGLSEVVERREPVEPFGSLAINPLHLELVRAATDAGVNEPGGTAYASRIAKRGLEMGGKTGTVQIRRITKAERDQGLKKPHELPWNERDHALFVGYAPVANPRYAVSVVVEHGGGGSSTAAPIARDVLTMVQERGRLDDGGARTAAATSPSSSSGG
;
A
#
# COMPACT_ATOMS: atom_id res chain seq x y z
N GLY A 1 18.68 -11.02 -7.83
CA GLY A 1 17.75 -11.42 -6.84
C GLY A 1 17.57 -12.91 -6.66
N TYR A 2 17.80 -13.37 -5.43
CA TYR A 2 17.55 -14.78 -5.08
C TYR A 2 16.16 -15.00 -4.49
N VAL A 3 15.45 -13.90 -4.14
CA VAL A 3 14.11 -13.97 -3.56
C VAL A 3 13.09 -13.53 -4.60
N LEU A 4 12.18 -14.44 -4.94
CA LEU A 4 11.05 -14.18 -5.82
C LEU A 4 9.81 -13.95 -4.97
N THR A 5 9.08 -12.87 -5.25
CA THR A 5 7.86 -12.50 -4.54
C THR A 5 6.79 -12.03 -5.52
N THR A 6 5.53 -12.24 -5.16
CA THR A 6 4.40 -11.67 -5.90
C THR A 6 4.04 -10.29 -5.35
N PRO A 7 3.37 -9.43 -6.14
CA PRO A 7 2.85 -8.15 -5.65
C PRO A 7 1.96 -8.31 -4.41
N LEU A 8 1.14 -9.36 -4.36
CA LEU A 8 0.30 -9.66 -3.20
C LEU A 8 1.13 -9.94 -1.94
N GLN A 9 2.21 -10.74 -2.05
CA GLN A 9 3.11 -11.00 -0.93
C GLN A 9 3.79 -9.73 -0.42
N LEU A 10 4.16 -8.80 -1.31
CA LEU A 10 4.71 -7.49 -0.94
C LEU A 10 3.68 -6.63 -0.20
N ALA A 11 2.43 -6.59 -0.65
CA ALA A 11 1.36 -5.88 0.05
C ALA A 11 1.08 -6.49 1.44
N VAL A 12 1.07 -7.81 1.56
CA VAL A 12 0.93 -8.53 2.85
C VAL A 12 2.11 -8.21 3.77
N MET A 13 3.33 -8.21 3.25
CA MET A 13 4.53 -7.84 4.02
C MET A 13 4.40 -6.43 4.61
N VAL A 14 4.06 -5.44 3.79
CA VAL A 14 3.87 -4.06 4.26
C VAL A 14 2.75 -3.98 5.29
N SER A 15 1.61 -4.64 5.05
CA SER A 15 0.51 -4.68 6.03
C SER A 15 0.98 -5.16 7.40
N ARG A 16 1.77 -6.23 7.44
CA ARG A 16 2.31 -6.80 8.70
C ARG A 16 3.33 -5.90 9.38
N LEU A 17 4.14 -5.18 8.61
CA LEU A 17 5.12 -4.24 9.17
C LEU A 17 4.47 -3.03 9.84
N VAL A 18 3.32 -2.56 9.31
CA VAL A 18 2.71 -1.30 9.77
C VAL A 18 1.54 -1.49 10.73
N ASN A 19 1.06 -2.72 10.92
CA ASN A 19 -0.04 -3.04 11.84
C ASN A 19 0.41 -3.56 13.21
N GLY A 20 1.70 -3.42 13.56
CA GLY A 20 2.26 -3.92 14.81
C GLY A 20 2.72 -5.38 14.75
N GLY A 21 2.97 -5.93 13.57
CA GLY A 21 3.44 -7.31 13.39
C GLY A 21 2.34 -8.36 13.42
N ILE A 22 1.08 -7.96 13.37
CA ILE A 22 -0.04 -8.90 13.32
C ILE A 22 -0.04 -9.60 11.96
N ALA A 23 -0.06 -10.92 11.97
CA ALA A 23 -0.12 -11.71 10.76
C ALA A 23 -1.49 -11.51 10.09
N VAL A 24 -1.50 -11.06 8.84
CA VAL A 24 -2.71 -10.91 8.03
C VAL A 24 -2.76 -11.96 6.94
N ARG A 25 -3.95 -12.46 6.67
CA ARG A 25 -4.24 -13.36 5.56
C ARG A 25 -5.14 -12.62 4.56
N PRO A 26 -4.71 -12.41 3.31
CA PRO A 26 -5.54 -11.78 2.32
C PRO A 26 -6.74 -12.68 1.97
N ARG A 27 -7.88 -12.05 1.71
CA ARG A 27 -9.10 -12.73 1.27
C ARG A 27 -9.80 -11.88 0.21
N LEU A 28 -10.48 -12.51 -0.72
CA LEU A 28 -11.23 -11.84 -1.77
C LEU A 28 -12.71 -11.69 -1.40
N THR A 29 -13.28 -12.68 -0.73
CA THR A 29 -14.68 -12.67 -0.32
C THR A 29 -14.81 -12.08 1.07
N ARG A 30 -15.66 -11.08 1.22
CA ARG A 30 -16.04 -10.48 2.50
C ARG A 30 -17.37 -11.02 3.00
N GLU A 31 -18.35 -11.09 2.11
CA GLU A 31 -19.70 -11.57 2.42
C GLU A 31 -20.36 -12.16 1.17
N VAL A 32 -21.31 -13.03 1.37
CA VAL A 32 -22.17 -13.58 0.33
C VAL A 32 -23.59 -13.15 0.65
N ARG A 33 -24.31 -12.64 -0.36
CA ARG A 33 -25.71 -12.20 -0.26
C ARG A 33 -26.62 -13.08 -1.09
N ALA A 34 -27.86 -13.27 -0.64
CA ALA A 34 -28.87 -14.02 -1.37
C ALA A 34 -29.41 -13.21 -2.56
N GLY A 35 -29.00 -13.55 -3.77
CA GLY A 35 -29.46 -12.89 -5.00
C GLY A 35 -29.25 -11.37 -4.97
N LEU A 36 -30.30 -10.61 -5.31
CA LEU A 36 -30.31 -9.15 -5.26
C LEU A 36 -30.77 -8.60 -3.89
N SER A 37 -30.97 -9.46 -2.88
CA SER A 37 -31.43 -9.03 -1.57
C SER A 37 -30.31 -8.44 -0.72
N GLU A 38 -30.68 -7.63 0.28
CA GLU A 38 -29.73 -7.15 1.28
C GLU A 38 -29.40 -8.19 2.36
N VAL A 39 -30.05 -9.36 2.31
CA VAL A 39 -29.83 -10.44 3.26
C VAL A 39 -28.44 -11.02 3.08
N VAL A 40 -27.63 -10.94 4.12
CA VAL A 40 -26.29 -11.54 4.15
C VAL A 40 -26.42 -13.01 4.53
N GLU A 41 -26.15 -13.90 3.57
CA GLU A 41 -26.17 -15.36 3.83
C GLU A 41 -24.97 -15.79 4.67
N ARG A 42 -23.77 -15.25 4.34
CA ARG A 42 -22.53 -15.60 5.02
C ARG A 42 -21.56 -14.41 5.06
N ARG A 43 -20.98 -14.15 6.22
CA ARG A 43 -19.81 -13.30 6.38
C ARG A 43 -18.59 -14.15 6.61
N GLU A 44 -17.54 -13.89 5.83
CA GLU A 44 -16.26 -14.56 6.06
C GLU A 44 -15.66 -14.05 7.37
N PRO A 45 -15.35 -14.94 8.33
CA PRO A 45 -14.76 -14.54 9.59
C PRO A 45 -13.37 -13.92 9.38
N VAL A 46 -13.04 -12.95 10.21
CA VAL A 46 -11.67 -12.42 10.31
C VAL A 46 -10.97 -13.25 11.39
N GLU A 47 -10.28 -14.29 10.99
CA GLU A 47 -9.46 -15.08 11.91
C GLU A 47 -8.31 -14.21 12.42
N PRO A 48 -8.13 -14.08 13.74
CA PRO A 48 -6.97 -13.43 14.28
C PRO A 48 -5.76 -14.33 14.05
N PHE A 49 -4.82 -13.86 13.24
CA PHE A 49 -3.53 -14.53 13.10
C PHE A 49 -2.58 -14.00 14.19
N GLY A 50 -1.74 -14.90 14.71
CA GLY A 50 -0.78 -14.55 15.74
C GLY A 50 0.19 -13.43 15.31
N SER A 51 0.95 -12.93 16.27
CA SER A 51 2.02 -11.96 16.01
C SER A 51 3.21 -12.63 15.33
N LEU A 52 3.92 -11.86 14.49
CA LEU A 52 5.18 -12.28 13.87
C LEU A 52 6.36 -12.31 14.86
N ALA A 53 6.14 -12.01 16.14
CA ALA A 53 7.18 -11.92 17.17
C ALA A 53 8.34 -10.97 16.79
N ILE A 54 8.06 -9.90 16.05
CA ILE A 54 9.03 -8.86 15.71
C ILE A 54 9.08 -7.86 16.87
N ASN A 55 10.30 -7.45 17.25
CA ASN A 55 10.48 -6.40 18.27
C ASN A 55 9.76 -5.10 17.83
N PRO A 56 8.86 -4.54 18.65
CA PRO A 56 8.13 -3.31 18.34
C PRO A 56 9.03 -2.13 17.94
N LEU A 57 10.19 -1.98 18.56
CA LEU A 57 11.16 -0.93 18.21
C LEU A 57 11.65 -1.06 16.76
N HIS A 58 11.85 -2.27 16.27
CA HIS A 58 12.23 -2.47 14.87
C HIS A 58 11.10 -2.10 13.91
N LEU A 59 9.85 -2.38 14.28
CA LEU A 59 8.69 -1.97 13.47
C LEU A 59 8.54 -0.46 13.43
N GLU A 60 8.77 0.23 14.56
CA GLU A 60 8.76 1.70 14.62
C GLU A 60 9.85 2.31 13.72
N LEU A 61 11.07 1.77 13.78
CA LEU A 61 12.18 2.21 12.92
C LEU A 61 11.84 2.04 11.44
N VAL A 62 11.26 0.90 11.05
CA VAL A 62 10.85 0.67 9.66
C VAL A 62 9.74 1.63 9.24
N ARG A 63 8.76 1.88 10.11
CA ARG A 63 7.69 2.86 9.84
C ARG A 63 8.26 4.27 9.67
N ALA A 64 9.11 4.71 10.58
CA ALA A 64 9.77 6.02 10.49
C ALA A 64 10.61 6.16 9.21
N ALA A 65 11.38 5.13 8.85
CA ALA A 65 12.18 5.14 7.62
C ALA A 65 11.33 5.15 6.35
N THR A 66 10.20 4.44 6.33
CA THR A 66 9.28 4.43 5.17
C THR A 66 8.46 5.72 5.07
N ASP A 67 8.17 6.38 6.20
CA ASP A 67 7.58 7.71 6.24
C ASP A 67 8.57 8.75 5.69
N ALA A 68 9.77 8.82 6.24
CA ALA A 68 10.82 9.74 5.80
C ALA A 68 11.17 9.58 4.31
N GLY A 69 11.20 8.34 3.80
CA GLY A 69 11.44 8.05 2.39
C GLY A 69 10.43 8.65 1.42
N VAL A 70 9.25 9.03 1.91
CA VAL A 70 8.18 9.66 1.12
C VAL A 70 7.95 11.12 1.51
N ASN A 71 7.99 11.47 2.80
CA ASN A 71 7.51 12.76 3.28
C ASN A 71 8.62 13.75 3.64
N GLU A 72 9.87 13.32 3.74
CA GLU A 72 11.00 14.22 3.99
C GLU A 72 11.73 14.64 2.72
N PRO A 73 12.24 15.89 2.66
CA PRO A 73 13.10 16.33 1.57
C PRO A 73 14.31 15.41 1.41
N GLY A 74 14.57 14.94 0.20
CA GLY A 74 15.62 13.95 -0.08
C GLY A 74 15.13 12.49 -0.05
N GLY A 75 13.93 12.22 0.41
CA GLY A 75 13.29 10.91 0.28
C GLY A 75 13.12 10.48 -1.17
N THR A 76 13.35 9.21 -1.47
CA THR A 76 13.34 8.69 -2.86
C THR A 76 11.98 8.82 -3.56
N ALA A 77 10.89 8.91 -2.80
CA ALA A 77 9.53 9.11 -3.31
C ALA A 77 8.92 10.48 -2.91
N TYR A 78 9.72 11.44 -2.46
CA TYR A 78 9.24 12.74 -1.99
C TYR A 78 8.34 13.49 -3.01
N ALA A 79 8.69 13.41 -4.29
CA ALA A 79 7.88 14.02 -5.36
C ALA A 79 6.47 13.40 -5.48
N SER A 80 6.28 12.19 -4.99
CA SER A 80 5.01 11.46 -5.04
C SER A 80 4.25 11.47 -3.71
N ARG A 81 4.67 12.27 -2.73
CA ARG A 81 3.98 12.33 -1.43
C ARG A 81 2.53 12.81 -1.57
N ILE A 82 1.67 12.35 -0.69
CA ILE A 82 0.31 12.89 -0.53
C ILE A 82 0.42 14.10 0.41
N ALA A 83 0.31 15.31 -0.15
CA ALA A 83 0.45 16.55 0.62
C ALA A 83 -0.77 16.88 1.51
N LYS A 84 -1.89 16.17 1.32
CA LYS A 84 -3.11 16.38 2.09
C LYS A 84 -2.96 15.82 3.50
N ARG A 85 -3.03 16.71 4.50
CA ARG A 85 -2.85 16.36 5.92
C ARG A 85 -3.80 15.25 6.36
N GLY A 86 -3.24 14.25 7.03
CA GLY A 86 -3.96 13.06 7.54
C GLY A 86 -4.26 12.02 6.47
N LEU A 87 -3.71 12.17 5.25
CA LEU A 87 -3.73 11.18 4.18
C LEU A 87 -2.32 10.76 3.74
N GLU A 88 -1.29 11.25 4.44
CA GLU A 88 0.10 11.00 4.08
C GLU A 88 0.35 9.50 3.89
N MET A 89 1.06 9.15 2.85
CA MET A 89 1.49 7.77 2.62
C MET A 89 2.94 7.57 3.05
N GLY A 90 3.25 6.39 3.56
CA GLY A 90 4.62 5.89 3.74
C GLY A 90 4.90 4.78 2.74
N GLY A 91 6.17 4.54 2.43
CA GLY A 91 6.51 3.46 1.51
C GLY A 91 7.97 3.41 1.09
N LYS A 92 8.25 2.47 0.17
CA LYS A 92 9.59 2.24 -0.39
C LYS A 92 9.53 1.98 -1.87
N THR A 93 10.36 2.71 -2.60
CA THR A 93 10.61 2.47 -4.02
C THR A 93 11.48 1.24 -4.24
N GLY A 94 11.27 0.56 -5.34
CA GLY A 94 12.12 -0.51 -5.81
C GLY A 94 12.34 -0.41 -7.32
N THR A 95 13.47 -0.94 -7.76
CA THR A 95 13.80 -1.12 -9.18
C THR A 95 14.38 -2.51 -9.34
N VAL A 96 13.73 -3.34 -10.14
CA VAL A 96 14.17 -4.72 -10.39
C VAL A 96 14.90 -4.76 -11.71
N GLN A 97 16.20 -5.02 -11.63
CA GLN A 97 17.06 -5.16 -12.78
C GLN A 97 16.73 -6.46 -13.52
N ILE A 98 16.39 -6.36 -14.81
CA ILE A 98 16.01 -7.51 -15.64
C ILE A 98 17.16 -8.02 -16.53
N ARG A 99 18.16 -7.19 -16.79
CA ARG A 99 19.32 -7.56 -17.60
C ARG A 99 20.62 -7.45 -16.81
N ARG A 100 21.61 -8.20 -17.21
CA ARG A 100 22.94 -8.07 -16.65
C ARG A 100 23.60 -6.79 -17.19
N ILE A 101 24.07 -5.93 -16.30
CA ILE A 101 24.90 -4.77 -16.62
C ILE A 101 26.37 -5.21 -16.57
N THR A 102 27.08 -5.09 -17.69
CA THR A 102 28.49 -5.44 -17.78
C THR A 102 29.38 -4.39 -17.13
N LYS A 103 30.64 -4.75 -16.85
CA LYS A 103 31.61 -3.80 -16.31
C LYS A 103 31.85 -2.64 -17.29
N ALA A 104 31.99 -2.95 -18.59
CA ALA A 104 32.20 -1.96 -19.65
C ALA A 104 31.05 -0.92 -19.69
N GLU A 105 29.78 -1.36 -19.57
CA GLU A 105 28.64 -0.44 -19.52
C GLU A 105 28.68 0.47 -18.27
N ARG A 106 29.14 -0.04 -17.13
CA ARG A 106 29.31 0.78 -15.92
C ARG A 106 30.40 1.83 -16.07
N ASP A 107 31.51 1.46 -16.71
CA ASP A 107 32.66 2.34 -16.93
C ASP A 107 32.35 3.43 -17.98
N GLN A 108 31.48 3.13 -18.95
CA GLN A 108 31.00 4.08 -19.99
C GLN A 108 29.83 4.95 -19.54
N GLY A 109 29.22 4.65 -18.40
CA GLY A 109 28.00 5.27 -17.91
C GLY A 109 26.75 4.49 -18.29
N LEU A 110 25.83 4.36 -17.32
CA LEU A 110 24.58 3.63 -17.54
C LEU A 110 23.62 4.43 -18.42
N LYS A 111 23.05 3.78 -19.42
CA LYS A 111 21.95 4.35 -20.22
C LYS A 111 20.73 4.63 -19.35
N LYS A 112 20.07 5.74 -19.61
CA LYS A 112 18.80 6.08 -18.97
C LYS A 112 17.68 5.15 -19.45
N PRO A 113 16.62 4.89 -18.66
CA PRO A 113 15.54 3.98 -19.06
C PRO A 113 14.94 4.27 -20.45
N HIS A 114 14.80 5.53 -20.83
CA HIS A 114 14.23 5.92 -22.12
C HIS A 114 15.18 5.68 -23.32
N GLU A 115 16.48 5.49 -23.07
CA GLU A 115 17.51 5.16 -24.09
C GLU A 115 17.60 3.66 -24.34
N LEU A 116 16.92 2.85 -23.53
CA LEU A 116 16.87 1.40 -23.65
C LEU A 116 15.62 0.95 -24.42
N PRO A 117 15.69 -0.12 -25.22
CA PRO A 117 14.50 -0.81 -25.71
C PRO A 117 13.55 -1.13 -24.56
N TRP A 118 12.25 -1.12 -24.82
CA TRP A 118 11.25 -1.31 -23.77
C TRP A 118 11.47 -2.60 -22.95
N ASN A 119 11.75 -3.71 -23.61
CA ASN A 119 11.98 -5.02 -23.00
C ASN A 119 13.31 -5.15 -22.22
N GLU A 120 14.19 -4.16 -22.29
CA GLU A 120 15.44 -4.10 -21.52
C GLU A 120 15.37 -3.17 -20.32
N ARG A 121 14.25 -2.42 -20.17
CA ARG A 121 14.05 -1.51 -19.04
C ARG A 121 13.74 -2.30 -17.79
N ASP A 122 14.28 -1.85 -16.67
CA ASP A 122 14.01 -2.43 -15.35
C ASP A 122 12.52 -2.31 -14.98
N HIS A 123 12.04 -3.20 -14.11
CA HIS A 123 10.69 -3.07 -13.56
C HIS A 123 10.67 -2.03 -12.44
N ALA A 124 9.68 -1.15 -12.48
CA ALA A 124 9.45 -0.14 -11.44
C ALA A 124 8.53 -0.71 -10.35
N LEU A 125 8.94 -0.57 -9.09
CA LEU A 125 8.18 -1.06 -7.94
C LEU A 125 7.98 0.05 -6.91
N PHE A 126 6.85 -0.02 -6.25
CA PHE A 126 6.59 0.71 -5.01
C PHE A 126 5.72 -0.13 -4.10
N VAL A 127 6.06 -0.17 -2.83
CA VAL A 127 5.22 -0.72 -1.77
C VAL A 127 4.95 0.38 -0.76
N GLY A 128 3.71 0.49 -0.31
CA GLY A 128 3.35 1.57 0.60
C GLY A 128 2.06 1.31 1.36
N TYR A 129 1.73 2.27 2.20
CA TYR A 129 0.56 2.24 3.06
C TYR A 129 0.08 3.66 3.35
N ALA A 130 -1.17 3.79 3.76
CA ALA A 130 -1.76 5.06 4.17
C ALA A 130 -2.98 4.85 5.10
N PRO A 131 -3.32 5.88 5.94
CA PRO A 131 -2.46 7.01 6.31
C PRO A 131 -1.28 6.58 7.20
N VAL A 132 -0.21 7.37 7.22
CA VAL A 132 0.99 7.08 8.04
C VAL A 132 0.64 6.98 9.52
N ALA A 133 -0.17 7.92 10.03
CA ALA A 133 -0.51 7.99 11.45
C ALA A 133 -1.33 6.76 11.93
N ASN A 134 -2.23 6.26 11.09
CA ASN A 134 -3.08 5.11 11.39
C ASN A 134 -3.30 4.26 10.14
N PRO A 135 -2.39 3.35 9.80
CA PRO A 135 -2.42 2.59 8.56
C PRO A 135 -3.70 1.78 8.39
N ARG A 136 -4.44 2.03 7.31
CA ARG A 136 -5.68 1.32 6.93
C ARG A 136 -5.56 0.59 5.61
N TYR A 137 -4.70 1.08 4.73
CA TYR A 137 -4.54 0.56 3.38
C TYR A 137 -3.08 0.24 3.11
N ALA A 138 -2.82 -0.86 2.45
CA ALA A 138 -1.51 -1.21 1.91
C ALA A 138 -1.60 -1.40 0.40
N VAL A 139 -0.55 -1.01 -0.31
CA VAL A 139 -0.47 -1.11 -1.75
C VAL A 139 0.87 -1.70 -2.18
N SER A 140 0.85 -2.48 -3.25
CA SER A 140 2.03 -2.87 -4.00
C SER A 140 1.77 -2.58 -5.47
N VAL A 141 2.64 -1.77 -6.08
CA VAL A 141 2.58 -1.41 -7.49
C VAL A 141 3.81 -1.97 -8.18
N VAL A 142 3.60 -2.72 -9.24
CA VAL A 142 4.64 -3.22 -10.14
C VAL A 142 4.29 -2.77 -11.54
N VAL A 143 5.24 -2.08 -12.19
CA VAL A 143 5.11 -1.68 -13.60
C VAL A 143 6.24 -2.37 -14.36
N GLU A 144 5.87 -3.35 -15.17
CA GLU A 144 6.84 -4.07 -16.01
C GLU A 144 7.51 -3.12 -16.99
N HIS A 145 8.83 -3.18 -17.03
CA HIS A 145 9.66 -2.31 -17.90
C HIS A 145 9.43 -0.80 -17.67
N GLY A 146 8.90 -0.44 -16.50
CA GLY A 146 8.56 0.94 -16.15
C GLY A 146 9.76 1.82 -15.76
N GLY A 147 10.96 1.25 -15.64
CA GLY A 147 12.18 1.99 -15.27
C GLY A 147 12.27 2.22 -13.76
N GLY A 148 12.15 3.46 -13.30
CA GLY A 148 12.36 3.81 -11.90
C GLY A 148 11.12 3.74 -11.03
N GLY A 149 11.24 3.15 -9.84
CA GLY A 149 10.13 3.06 -8.89
C GLY A 149 9.60 4.43 -8.43
N SER A 150 10.49 5.40 -8.24
CA SER A 150 10.13 6.76 -7.82
C SER A 150 9.37 7.56 -8.88
N SER A 151 9.74 7.38 -10.16
CA SER A 151 9.16 8.14 -11.27
C SER A 151 7.90 7.49 -11.85
N THR A 152 7.71 6.18 -11.66
CA THR A 152 6.63 5.43 -12.33
C THR A 152 5.68 4.77 -11.33
N ALA A 153 6.17 3.96 -10.41
CA ALA A 153 5.31 3.20 -9.51
C ALA A 153 4.79 4.02 -8.32
N ALA A 154 5.60 4.93 -7.76
CA ALA A 154 5.20 5.75 -6.62
C ALA A 154 4.06 6.74 -6.94
N PRO A 155 4.01 7.44 -8.09
CA PRO A 155 2.87 8.26 -8.46
C PRO A 155 1.56 7.47 -8.56
N ILE A 156 1.59 6.27 -9.13
CA ILE A 156 0.42 5.39 -9.23
C ILE A 156 -0.06 5.00 -7.84
N ALA A 157 0.86 4.61 -6.95
CA ALA A 157 0.51 4.27 -5.57
C ALA A 157 -0.12 5.45 -4.82
N ARG A 158 0.42 6.67 -4.99
CA ARG A 158 -0.16 7.90 -4.45
C ARG A 158 -1.60 8.08 -4.88
N ASP A 159 -1.87 7.97 -6.17
CA ASP A 159 -3.19 8.22 -6.73
C ASP A 159 -4.21 7.18 -6.25
N VAL A 160 -3.83 5.91 -6.22
CA VAL A 160 -4.64 4.82 -5.67
C VAL A 160 -4.92 5.03 -4.18
N LEU A 161 -3.88 5.28 -3.38
CA LEU A 161 -4.03 5.49 -1.94
C LEU A 161 -4.84 6.76 -1.62
N THR A 162 -4.71 7.81 -2.40
CA THR A 162 -5.55 9.02 -2.25
C THR A 162 -7.02 8.68 -2.49
N MET A 163 -7.32 8.00 -3.59
CA MET A 163 -8.69 7.64 -3.96
C MET A 163 -9.37 6.75 -2.93
N VAL A 164 -8.70 5.69 -2.46
CA VAL A 164 -9.30 4.76 -1.49
C VAL A 164 -9.52 5.41 -0.14
N GLN A 165 -8.64 6.31 0.29
CA GLN A 165 -8.79 7.06 1.54
C GLN A 165 -9.96 8.06 1.47
N GLU A 166 -10.13 8.73 0.35
CA GLU A 166 -11.25 9.66 0.14
C GLU A 166 -12.58 8.93 0.11
N ARG A 167 -12.67 7.79 -0.58
CA ARG A 167 -13.87 6.93 -0.56
C ARG A 167 -14.18 6.41 0.84
N GLY A 168 -13.21 5.86 1.55
CA GLY A 168 -13.42 5.36 2.91
C GLY A 168 -13.92 6.43 3.89
N ARG A 169 -13.51 7.69 3.71
CA ARG A 169 -14.05 8.83 4.50
C ARG A 169 -15.52 9.11 4.20
N LEU A 170 -15.94 8.98 2.95
CA LEU A 170 -17.34 9.17 2.56
C LEU A 170 -18.22 8.08 3.15
N ASP A 171 -17.77 6.82 3.12
CA ASP A 171 -18.48 5.68 3.71
C ASP A 171 -18.59 5.81 5.22
N ASP A 172 -17.52 6.16 5.92
CA ASP A 172 -17.51 6.40 7.37
C ASP A 172 -18.40 7.61 7.77
N GLY A 173 -18.43 8.66 6.93
CA GLY A 173 -19.28 9.84 7.10
C GLY A 173 -20.77 9.50 6.92
N GLY A 174 -21.10 8.72 5.90
CA GLY A 174 -22.46 8.25 5.65
C GLY A 174 -23.00 7.36 6.78
N ALA A 175 -22.17 6.44 7.29
CA ALA A 175 -22.52 5.58 8.41
C ALA A 175 -22.78 6.36 9.72
N ARG A 176 -22.00 7.41 10.00
CA ARG A 176 -22.21 8.28 11.18
C ARG A 176 -23.49 9.09 11.07
N THR A 177 -23.82 9.61 9.89
CA THR A 177 -25.05 10.38 9.66
C THR A 177 -26.28 9.49 9.80
N ALA A 178 -26.23 8.26 9.29
CA ALA A 178 -27.33 7.29 9.41
C ALA A 178 -27.55 6.84 10.87
N ALA A 179 -26.50 6.68 11.67
CA ALA A 179 -26.58 6.33 13.08
C ALA A 179 -27.14 7.47 13.95
N ALA A 180 -26.89 8.73 13.56
CA ALA A 180 -27.37 9.92 14.27
C ALA A 180 -28.86 10.23 13.99
N THR A 181 -29.43 9.69 12.91
CA THR A 181 -30.82 9.91 12.50
C THR A 181 -31.78 8.80 12.93
N SER A 182 -31.33 7.78 13.64
CA SER A 182 -32.21 6.75 14.21
C SER A 182 -33.01 7.35 15.38
N PRO A 183 -34.34 7.46 15.30
CA PRO A 183 -35.15 8.01 16.42
C PRO A 183 -35.07 7.05 17.61
N SER A 184 -34.74 7.59 18.77
CA SER A 184 -34.88 6.86 20.03
C SER A 184 -36.35 6.49 20.21
N SER A 185 -36.69 5.23 20.08
CA SER A 185 -38.00 4.71 20.46
C SER A 185 -38.11 4.81 21.98
N SER A 186 -38.68 5.91 22.47
CA SER A 186 -39.16 6.02 23.86
C SER A 186 -40.32 5.08 24.02
N SER A 187 -40.11 3.92 24.61
CA SER A 187 -41.16 3.12 25.19
C SER A 187 -41.61 3.79 26.51
N GLY A 188 -42.63 4.59 26.42
CA GLY A 188 -43.43 4.96 27.56
C GLY A 188 -44.57 3.95 27.74
N GLY A 189 -44.79 3.50 28.96
CA GLY A 189 -45.89 2.65 29.34
C GLY A 189 -45.59 1.96 30.66
#